data_0781d51e08a205a203e67800b4fc4322
#
_entry.id   0781d51e08a205a203e67800b4fc4322
#
_cell.length_a   1.000
_cell.length_b   1.000
_cell.length_c   1.000
_cell.angle_alpha   90.00
_cell.angle_beta   90.00
_cell.angle_gamma   90.00
#
_symmetry.space_group_name_H-M   'P 1'
#
loop_
_entity.id
_entity.type
_entity.pdbx_description
1 polymer ?
#
loop_
_entity_poly.entity_id
_entity_poly.type
_entity_poly.pdbx_seq_one_letter_code
_entity_poly.pdbx_strand_id
1 'polypeptide(L)'
;MVAPPTEHEILDVNRRYHDVAAGTYDAKWGISFGEIGHQQVLGKLTKLLGPRPGPFARSLEIGAGTGYFSLNLLQTGVIGEATCTDISPGMLATLEHNARELGLDVETAACDASELPFEDESFDLVLGHAVLHHLPDLDACFAEFMRVLKPSGTLFFAGEPSRSGDTLAAYPKRAAVRVAPLWRRAIKARPAPTHHGDHDEQEHALEAVVDVHAFVPADLERHAEAAGFDAVQVRGEELLANWFGWFNRTLEATANHEDVPMGWIKYAYHGYIALQKVDAALLEPHLPPAGFYNLMLTARKPG
;
A
#
# COMPACT_ATOMS: atom_id res chain seq x y z
N MET A 1 -13.66 -13.99 -26.90
CA MET A 1 -13.61 -13.53 -25.53
C MET A 1 -12.67 -14.45 -24.80
N VAL A 2 -11.60 -13.92 -24.21
CA VAL A 2 -10.71 -14.71 -23.35
C VAL A 2 -11.47 -14.91 -22.03
N ALA A 3 -11.45 -16.12 -21.48
CA ALA A 3 -12.04 -16.36 -20.16
C ALA A 3 -11.35 -15.48 -19.11
N PRO A 4 -12.07 -15.01 -18.08
CA PRO A 4 -11.43 -14.29 -16.98
C PRO A 4 -10.41 -15.21 -16.30
N PRO A 5 -9.29 -14.67 -15.78
CA PRO A 5 -8.30 -15.49 -15.11
C PRO A 5 -8.89 -16.16 -13.87
N THR A 6 -8.43 -17.36 -13.57
CA THR A 6 -8.78 -18.09 -12.34
C THR A 6 -8.05 -17.51 -11.15
N GLU A 7 -8.54 -17.74 -9.92
CA GLU A 7 -7.87 -17.32 -8.69
C GLU A 7 -6.40 -17.78 -8.64
N HIS A 8 -6.14 -19.03 -9.00
CA HIS A 8 -4.79 -19.58 -9.04
C HIS A 8 -3.87 -18.85 -10.05
N GLU A 9 -4.39 -18.47 -11.21
CA GLU A 9 -3.64 -17.67 -12.19
C GLU A 9 -3.36 -16.27 -11.66
N ILE A 10 -4.29 -15.65 -10.95
CA ILE A 10 -4.11 -14.35 -10.31
C ILE A 10 -3.01 -14.43 -9.25
N LEU A 11 -3.06 -15.43 -8.36
CA LEU A 11 -2.05 -15.62 -7.31
C LEU A 11 -0.65 -15.90 -7.88
N ASP A 12 -0.54 -16.70 -8.95
CA ASP A 12 0.74 -16.99 -9.61
C ASP A 12 1.33 -15.74 -10.28
N VAL A 13 0.49 -14.91 -10.91
CA VAL A 13 0.90 -13.64 -11.51
C VAL A 13 1.37 -12.66 -10.43
N ASN A 14 0.62 -12.54 -9.33
CA ASN A 14 0.98 -11.70 -8.17
C ASN A 14 2.35 -12.10 -7.61
N ARG A 15 2.55 -13.39 -7.34
CA ARG A 15 3.81 -13.89 -6.83
C ARG A 15 4.97 -13.54 -7.75
N ARG A 16 4.85 -13.81 -9.06
CA ARG A 16 5.91 -13.53 -10.04
C ARG A 16 6.22 -12.04 -10.16
N TYR A 17 5.19 -11.20 -10.18
CA TYR A 17 5.36 -9.76 -10.24
C TYR A 17 6.18 -9.24 -9.05
N HIS A 18 5.80 -9.63 -7.84
CA HIS A 18 6.47 -9.20 -6.62
C HIS A 18 7.86 -9.81 -6.46
N ASP A 19 8.08 -11.07 -6.87
CA ASP A 19 9.43 -11.67 -6.87
C ASP A 19 10.40 -10.90 -7.76
N VAL A 20 9.96 -10.47 -8.96
CA VAL A 20 10.79 -9.67 -9.87
C VAL A 20 11.05 -8.27 -9.33
N ALA A 21 10.04 -7.64 -8.74
CA ALA A 21 10.12 -6.27 -8.23
C ALA A 21 10.93 -6.15 -6.92
N ALA A 22 11.07 -7.22 -6.13
CA ALA A 22 11.56 -7.18 -4.75
C ALA A 22 12.90 -6.43 -4.57
N GLY A 23 13.86 -6.61 -5.48
CA GLY A 23 15.19 -5.99 -5.38
C GLY A 23 15.24 -4.48 -5.61
N THR A 24 14.21 -3.90 -6.22
CA THR A 24 14.13 -2.46 -6.55
C THR A 24 12.93 -1.77 -5.91
N TYR A 25 12.11 -2.52 -5.19
CA TYR A 25 10.82 -2.10 -4.68
C TYR A 25 10.91 -0.86 -3.77
N ASP A 26 11.82 -0.88 -2.81
CA ASP A 26 11.97 0.22 -1.85
C ASP A 26 12.37 1.53 -2.54
N ALA A 27 13.26 1.47 -3.51
CA ALA A 27 13.69 2.63 -4.28
C ALA A 27 12.57 3.15 -5.20
N LYS A 28 11.82 2.24 -5.84
CA LYS A 28 10.68 2.58 -6.73
C LYS A 28 9.57 3.29 -5.99
N TRP A 29 9.26 2.84 -4.77
CA TRP A 29 8.13 3.36 -3.98
C TRP A 29 8.55 4.36 -2.91
N GLY A 30 9.86 4.64 -2.74
CA GLY A 30 10.37 5.58 -1.76
C GLY A 30 10.16 5.11 -0.32
N ILE A 31 10.25 3.80 -0.08
CA ILE A 31 10.10 3.20 1.25
C ILE A 31 11.24 3.66 2.14
N SER A 32 10.93 4.08 3.34
CA SER A 32 11.88 4.57 4.33
C SER A 32 11.62 3.91 5.68
N PHE A 33 12.72 3.47 6.32
CA PHE A 33 12.71 2.90 7.67
C PHE A 33 13.29 3.88 8.71
N GLY A 34 13.39 5.16 8.36
CA GLY A 34 13.81 6.24 9.25
C GLY A 34 12.63 7.10 9.68
N GLU A 35 12.94 8.28 10.23
CA GLU A 35 11.97 9.24 10.78
C GLU A 35 10.78 9.54 9.86
N ILE A 36 11.02 9.61 8.54
CA ILE A 36 9.98 9.85 7.54
C ILE A 36 9.01 8.66 7.48
N GLY A 37 9.55 7.44 7.40
CA GLY A 37 8.73 6.22 7.39
C GLY A 37 7.92 6.10 8.69
N HIS A 38 8.55 6.37 9.84
CA HIS A 38 7.85 6.39 11.13
C HIS A 38 6.66 7.36 11.12
N GLN A 39 6.87 8.61 10.69
CA GLN A 39 5.81 9.61 10.63
C GLN A 39 4.68 9.23 9.67
N GLN A 40 5.00 8.65 8.52
CA GLN A 40 4.00 8.22 7.54
C GLN A 40 3.17 7.04 8.06
N VAL A 41 3.80 6.00 8.56
CA VAL A 41 3.11 4.80 9.07
C VAL A 41 2.28 5.13 10.31
N LEU A 42 2.86 5.83 11.30
CA LEU A 42 2.13 6.29 12.48
C LEU A 42 0.99 7.24 12.11
N GLY A 43 1.21 8.12 11.14
CA GLY A 43 0.19 9.03 10.64
C GLY A 43 -1.06 8.29 10.13
N LYS A 44 -0.87 7.19 9.40
CA LYS A 44 -1.97 6.35 8.92
C LYS A 44 -2.72 5.67 10.08
N LEU A 45 -2.01 5.05 11.00
CA LEU A 45 -2.64 4.41 12.16
C LEU A 45 -3.43 5.42 13.02
N THR A 46 -2.84 6.58 13.30
CA THR A 46 -3.47 7.60 14.16
C THR A 46 -4.75 8.18 13.58
N LYS A 47 -4.91 8.21 12.25
CA LYS A 47 -6.14 8.66 11.58
C LYS A 47 -7.36 7.80 11.92
N LEU A 48 -7.17 6.50 12.11
CA LEU A 48 -8.24 5.54 12.38
C LEU A 48 -8.29 5.07 13.85
N LEU A 49 -7.12 4.83 14.45
CA LEU A 49 -7.01 4.24 15.79
C LEU A 49 -6.83 5.30 16.90
N GLY A 50 -6.75 6.59 16.51
CA GLY A 50 -6.56 7.69 17.44
C GLY A 50 -5.08 7.97 17.75
N PRO A 51 -4.80 8.98 18.62
CA PRO A 51 -3.46 9.55 18.79
C PRO A 51 -2.44 8.63 19.48
N ARG A 52 -2.88 7.52 20.02
CA ARG A 52 -2.02 6.50 20.64
C ARG A 52 -2.45 5.12 20.16
N PRO A 53 -2.13 4.77 18.91
CA PRO A 53 -2.40 3.42 18.42
C PRO A 53 -1.48 2.43 19.13
N GLY A 54 -2.05 1.42 19.77
CA GLY A 54 -1.28 0.42 20.51
C GLY A 54 -0.99 0.78 21.99
N PRO A 55 -0.03 0.10 22.65
CA PRO A 55 0.78 -0.97 22.06
C PRO A 55 -0.02 -2.24 21.80
N PHE A 56 0.35 -2.96 20.72
CA PHE A 56 -0.15 -4.30 20.41
C PHE A 56 0.97 -5.30 20.70
N ALA A 57 0.68 -6.37 21.43
CA ALA A 57 1.73 -7.34 21.81
C ALA A 57 2.19 -8.13 20.57
N ARG A 58 1.24 -8.68 19.80
CA ARG A 58 1.53 -9.50 18.61
C ARG A 58 0.73 -9.00 17.41
N SER A 59 1.41 -8.75 16.32
CA SER A 59 0.79 -8.32 15.06
C SER A 59 1.04 -9.33 13.93
N LEU A 60 0.08 -9.39 13.00
CA LEU A 60 0.19 -10.10 11.74
C LEU A 60 0.04 -9.08 10.59
N GLU A 61 1.05 -8.95 9.75
CA GLU A 61 0.96 -8.17 8.52
C GLU A 61 0.69 -9.08 7.33
N ILE A 62 -0.35 -8.74 6.56
CA ILE A 62 -0.76 -9.41 5.34
C ILE A 62 -0.18 -8.64 4.15
N GLY A 63 0.50 -9.33 3.22
CA GLY A 63 1.18 -8.69 2.09
C GLY A 63 2.25 -7.71 2.57
N ALA A 64 3.14 -8.17 3.45
CA ALA A 64 4.12 -7.32 4.12
C ALA A 64 5.17 -6.71 3.16
N GLY A 65 5.31 -7.26 1.94
CA GLY A 65 6.29 -6.82 0.97
C GLY A 65 7.69 -6.80 1.56
N THR A 66 8.33 -5.64 1.51
CA THR A 66 9.68 -5.43 2.07
C THR A 66 9.70 -5.00 3.54
N GLY A 67 8.53 -5.00 4.23
CA GLY A 67 8.39 -4.74 5.67
C GLY A 67 8.08 -3.29 6.04
N TYR A 68 7.55 -2.50 5.11
CA TYR A 68 7.34 -1.06 5.33
C TYR A 68 6.54 -0.74 6.60
N PHE A 69 5.44 -1.43 6.87
CA PHE A 69 4.65 -1.17 8.06
C PHE A 69 5.25 -1.83 9.31
N SER A 70 5.44 -3.13 9.32
CA SER A 70 5.89 -3.86 10.51
C SER A 70 7.23 -3.36 11.05
N LEU A 71 8.23 -3.11 10.18
CA LEU A 71 9.53 -2.65 10.66
C LEU A 71 9.48 -1.23 11.24
N ASN A 72 8.69 -0.31 10.66
CA ASN A 72 8.48 1.01 11.23
C ASN A 72 7.69 0.95 12.55
N LEU A 73 6.71 0.06 12.68
CA LEU A 73 5.91 -0.09 13.89
C LEU A 73 6.70 -0.74 15.04
N LEU A 74 7.59 -1.70 14.75
CA LEU A 74 8.52 -2.28 15.71
C LEU A 74 9.48 -1.20 16.26
N GLN A 75 10.12 -0.42 15.37
CA GLN A 75 11.05 0.64 15.76
C GLN A 75 10.38 1.71 16.65
N THR A 76 9.10 1.97 16.44
CA THR A 76 8.35 2.98 17.20
C THR A 76 7.65 2.41 18.44
N GLY A 77 7.75 1.11 18.70
CA GLY A 77 7.16 0.44 19.87
C GLY A 77 5.63 0.37 19.85
N VAL A 78 5.00 0.53 18.68
CA VAL A 78 3.55 0.36 18.51
C VAL A 78 3.17 -1.10 18.52
N ILE A 79 4.04 -1.97 18.01
CA ILE A 79 3.91 -3.43 18.09
C ILE A 79 5.13 -4.02 18.81
N GLY A 80 4.91 -5.10 19.55
CA GLY A 80 5.96 -5.83 20.28
C GLY A 80 6.61 -6.92 19.46
N GLU A 81 5.79 -7.72 18.77
CA GLU A 81 6.20 -8.83 17.90
C GLU A 81 5.49 -8.68 16.55
N ALA A 82 6.20 -8.97 15.47
CA ALA A 82 5.67 -8.94 14.10
C ALA A 82 5.84 -10.31 13.45
N THR A 83 4.71 -10.85 12.97
CA THR A 83 4.65 -11.92 12.00
C THR A 83 4.25 -11.31 10.67
N CYS A 84 5.07 -11.51 9.63
CA CYS A 84 4.91 -10.89 8.31
C CYS A 84 4.61 -11.96 7.27
N THR A 85 3.51 -11.82 6.53
CA THR A 85 3.15 -12.76 5.47
C THR A 85 3.16 -12.07 4.11
N ASP A 86 3.58 -12.80 3.11
CA ASP A 86 3.49 -12.41 1.71
C ASP A 86 3.42 -13.66 0.83
N ILE A 87 2.81 -13.54 -0.34
CA ILE A 87 2.77 -14.64 -1.31
C ILE A 87 4.12 -14.80 -2.03
N SER A 88 4.95 -13.75 -2.04
CA SER A 88 6.27 -13.69 -2.68
C SER A 88 7.38 -14.01 -1.69
N PRO A 89 8.09 -15.15 -1.84
CA PRO A 89 9.30 -15.43 -1.07
C PRO A 89 10.41 -14.40 -1.28
N GLY A 90 10.48 -13.79 -2.47
CA GLY A 90 11.45 -12.73 -2.79
C GLY A 90 11.22 -11.46 -1.95
N MET A 91 9.97 -11.06 -1.76
CA MET A 91 9.62 -9.95 -0.86
C MET A 91 10.01 -10.26 0.59
N LEU A 92 9.67 -11.43 1.10
CA LEU A 92 10.03 -11.85 2.46
C LEU A 92 11.54 -11.90 2.67
N ALA A 93 12.31 -12.39 1.70
CA ALA A 93 13.77 -12.36 1.78
C ALA A 93 14.34 -10.93 1.87
N THR A 94 13.75 -9.97 1.17
CA THR A 94 14.10 -8.55 1.25
C THR A 94 13.68 -7.97 2.61
N LEU A 95 12.50 -8.32 3.11
CA LEU A 95 12.03 -7.92 4.45
C LEU A 95 12.99 -8.42 5.55
N GLU A 96 13.38 -9.68 5.50
CA GLU A 96 14.34 -10.26 6.45
C GLU A 96 15.73 -9.60 6.38
N HIS A 97 16.15 -9.19 5.18
CA HIS A 97 17.37 -8.41 5.01
C HIS A 97 17.22 -7.03 5.67
N ASN A 98 16.15 -6.31 5.41
CA ASN A 98 15.87 -5.00 6.00
C ASN A 98 15.76 -5.09 7.54
N ALA A 99 15.07 -6.10 8.07
CA ALA A 99 14.97 -6.32 9.51
C ALA A 99 16.34 -6.52 10.17
N ARG A 100 17.20 -7.35 9.56
CA ARG A 100 18.58 -7.56 10.05
C ARG A 100 19.42 -6.30 10.05
N GLU A 101 19.33 -5.49 9.00
CA GLU A 101 20.03 -4.20 8.91
C GLU A 101 19.58 -3.22 10.00
N LEU A 102 18.30 -3.30 10.41
CA LEU A 102 17.70 -2.49 11.46
C LEU A 102 17.89 -3.09 12.87
N GLY A 103 18.43 -4.30 12.98
CA GLY A 103 18.56 -5.00 14.25
C GLY A 103 17.22 -5.43 14.87
N LEU A 104 16.24 -5.76 14.02
CA LEU A 104 14.89 -6.18 14.41
C LEU A 104 14.69 -7.68 14.16
N ASP A 105 13.94 -8.32 15.05
CA ASP A 105 13.49 -9.70 14.89
C ASP A 105 12.06 -9.73 14.35
N VAL A 106 11.82 -10.54 13.32
CA VAL A 106 10.50 -10.76 12.70
C VAL A 106 10.31 -12.23 12.38
N GLU A 107 9.07 -12.69 12.44
CA GLU A 107 8.68 -13.98 11.89
C GLU A 107 8.14 -13.77 10.47
N THR A 108 8.50 -14.67 9.54
CA THR A 108 8.00 -14.60 8.15
C THR A 108 7.33 -15.90 7.74
N ALA A 109 6.26 -15.82 6.96
CA ALA A 109 5.59 -16.99 6.37
C ALA A 109 5.10 -16.67 4.95
N ALA A 110 5.55 -17.47 3.98
CA ALA A 110 5.03 -17.39 2.61
C ALA A 110 3.71 -18.18 2.54
N CYS A 111 2.59 -17.46 2.43
CA CYS A 111 1.26 -18.08 2.41
C CYS A 111 0.24 -17.21 1.65
N ASP A 112 -0.89 -17.83 1.31
CA ASP A 112 -2.08 -17.15 0.84
C ASP A 112 -2.85 -16.55 2.02
N ALA A 113 -3.37 -15.34 1.87
CA ALA A 113 -4.17 -14.67 2.90
C ALA A 113 -5.53 -15.33 3.16
N SER A 114 -6.00 -16.17 2.24
CA SER A 114 -7.24 -16.95 2.38
C SER A 114 -7.06 -18.25 3.16
N GLU A 115 -5.78 -18.63 3.48
CA GLU A 115 -5.45 -19.84 4.25
C GLU A 115 -4.22 -19.58 5.12
N LEU A 116 -4.41 -18.94 6.26
CA LEU A 116 -3.33 -18.52 7.15
C LEU A 116 -2.86 -19.69 8.04
N PRO A 117 -1.54 -20.02 8.08
CA PRO A 117 -1.01 -21.14 8.83
C PRO A 117 -0.82 -20.82 10.33
N PHE A 118 -1.78 -20.10 10.92
CA PHE A 118 -1.72 -19.69 12.33
C PHE A 118 -2.92 -20.21 13.10
N GLU A 119 -2.75 -20.39 14.39
CA GLU A 119 -3.82 -20.78 15.31
C GLU A 119 -4.85 -19.66 15.46
N ASP A 120 -6.07 -20.04 15.86
CA ASP A 120 -7.14 -19.09 16.19
C ASP A 120 -6.69 -18.17 17.33
N GLU A 121 -7.15 -16.93 17.31
CA GLU A 121 -6.97 -15.95 18.41
C GLU A 121 -5.50 -15.72 18.81
N SER A 122 -4.61 -15.67 17.81
CA SER A 122 -3.16 -15.53 18.02
C SER A 122 -2.67 -14.08 18.06
N PHE A 123 -3.38 -13.15 17.40
CA PHE A 123 -2.90 -11.79 17.17
C PHE A 123 -3.78 -10.71 17.78
N ASP A 124 -3.16 -9.63 18.26
CA ASP A 124 -3.86 -8.45 18.78
C ASP A 124 -4.20 -7.45 17.65
N LEU A 125 -3.40 -7.49 16.58
CA LEU A 125 -3.53 -6.65 15.39
C LEU A 125 -3.31 -7.48 14.14
N VAL A 126 -4.24 -7.43 13.20
CA VAL A 126 -4.04 -7.84 11.80
C VAL A 126 -4.02 -6.57 10.96
N LEU A 127 -2.99 -6.39 10.17
CA LEU A 127 -2.80 -5.19 9.35
C LEU A 127 -2.31 -5.53 7.94
N GLY A 128 -2.45 -4.54 7.04
CA GLY A 128 -1.88 -4.60 5.71
C GLY A 128 -1.89 -3.21 5.03
N HIS A 129 -1.05 -3.05 4.05
CA HIS A 129 -0.97 -1.81 3.28
C HIS A 129 -0.90 -2.10 1.79
N ALA A 130 -1.86 -1.57 1.05
CA ALA A 130 -1.96 -1.76 -0.40
C ALA A 130 -1.93 -3.24 -0.81
N VAL A 131 -2.76 -4.06 -0.17
CA VAL A 131 -2.77 -5.52 -0.36
C VAL A 131 -4.15 -6.09 -0.69
N LEU A 132 -5.26 -5.55 -0.12
CA LEU A 132 -6.60 -6.12 -0.32
C LEU A 132 -7.01 -6.16 -1.80
N HIS A 133 -6.56 -5.19 -2.59
CA HIS A 133 -6.88 -5.12 -4.01
C HIS A 133 -6.18 -6.21 -4.86
N HIS A 134 -5.22 -6.92 -4.29
CA HIS A 134 -4.56 -8.07 -4.92
C HIS A 134 -5.17 -9.42 -4.52
N LEU A 135 -6.04 -9.46 -3.49
CA LEU A 135 -6.61 -10.70 -2.97
C LEU A 135 -7.84 -11.12 -3.77
N PRO A 136 -7.84 -12.30 -4.43
CA PRO A 136 -8.96 -12.70 -5.29
C PRO A 136 -10.23 -13.03 -4.52
N ASP A 137 -10.14 -13.67 -3.35
CA ASP A 137 -11.27 -14.03 -2.47
C ASP A 137 -11.21 -13.26 -1.16
N LEU A 138 -11.83 -12.08 -1.16
CA LEU A 138 -11.88 -11.22 0.04
C LEU A 138 -12.71 -11.84 1.17
N ASP A 139 -13.77 -12.57 0.86
CA ASP A 139 -14.62 -13.16 1.90
C ASP A 139 -13.86 -14.22 2.68
N ALA A 140 -13.12 -15.10 2.01
CA ALA A 140 -12.24 -16.07 2.64
C ALA A 140 -11.13 -15.38 3.45
N CYS A 141 -10.49 -14.35 2.89
CA CYS A 141 -9.45 -13.59 3.60
C CYS A 141 -9.98 -12.93 4.88
N PHE A 142 -11.12 -12.23 4.81
CA PHE A 142 -11.71 -11.60 5.99
C PHE A 142 -12.16 -12.62 7.05
N ALA A 143 -12.60 -13.81 6.65
CA ALA A 143 -12.89 -14.91 7.59
C ALA A 143 -11.61 -15.39 8.31
N GLU A 144 -10.48 -15.51 7.60
CA GLU A 144 -9.19 -15.85 8.20
C GLU A 144 -8.69 -14.73 9.14
N PHE A 145 -8.81 -13.45 8.75
CA PHE A 145 -8.47 -12.33 9.64
C PHE A 145 -9.29 -12.35 10.92
N MET A 146 -10.60 -12.63 10.83
CA MET A 146 -11.48 -12.80 11.97
C MET A 146 -11.04 -13.98 12.84
N ARG A 147 -10.67 -15.12 12.24
CA ARG A 147 -10.26 -16.34 12.98
C ARG A 147 -9.00 -16.08 13.79
N VAL A 148 -7.95 -15.54 13.18
CA VAL A 148 -6.63 -15.37 13.80
C VAL A 148 -6.54 -14.23 14.80
N LEU A 149 -7.46 -13.23 14.73
CA LEU A 149 -7.52 -12.16 15.71
C LEU A 149 -8.05 -12.67 17.06
N LYS A 150 -7.47 -12.20 18.15
CA LYS A 150 -8.01 -12.38 19.51
C LYS A 150 -9.32 -11.64 19.68
N PRO A 151 -10.18 -12.04 20.65
CA PRO A 151 -11.33 -11.22 21.04
C PRO A 151 -10.92 -9.76 21.32
N SER A 152 -11.67 -8.80 20.84
CA SER A 152 -11.35 -7.37 20.87
C SER A 152 -10.09 -6.96 20.07
N GLY A 153 -9.51 -7.84 19.30
CA GLY A 153 -8.40 -7.56 18.38
C GLY A 153 -8.78 -6.56 17.30
N THR A 154 -7.79 -5.90 16.74
CA THR A 154 -7.95 -4.82 15.77
C THR A 154 -7.60 -5.29 14.37
N LEU A 155 -8.45 -4.96 13.40
CA LEU A 155 -8.16 -5.04 11.97
C LEU A 155 -7.79 -3.64 11.45
N PHE A 156 -6.72 -3.53 10.65
CA PHE A 156 -6.29 -2.27 10.05
C PHE A 156 -5.73 -2.48 8.65
N PHE A 157 -6.32 -1.85 7.64
CA PHE A 157 -5.79 -1.81 6.28
C PHE A 157 -5.73 -0.38 5.78
N ALA A 158 -4.73 -0.06 4.94
CA ALA A 158 -4.55 1.27 4.38
C ALA A 158 -3.97 1.18 2.95
N GLY A 159 -4.10 2.27 2.18
CA GLY A 159 -3.52 2.34 0.83
C GLY A 159 -4.34 1.61 -0.23
N GLU A 160 -5.59 1.27 0.03
CA GLU A 160 -6.42 0.54 -0.92
C GLU A 160 -7.00 1.49 -1.99
N PRO A 161 -6.90 1.18 -3.30
CA PRO A 161 -7.36 2.08 -4.36
C PRO A 161 -8.88 2.20 -4.37
N SER A 162 -9.39 3.43 -4.42
CA SER A 162 -10.80 3.67 -4.64
C SER A 162 -11.12 3.79 -6.13
N ARG A 163 -12.25 3.23 -6.56
CA ARG A 163 -12.73 3.27 -7.94
C ARG A 163 -12.88 4.70 -8.48
N SER A 164 -13.43 5.59 -7.68
CA SER A 164 -13.60 7.00 -8.05
C SER A 164 -12.27 7.76 -8.02
N GLY A 165 -11.41 7.49 -7.05
CA GLY A 165 -10.09 8.08 -6.93
C GLY A 165 -9.20 7.74 -8.11
N ASP A 166 -9.19 6.50 -8.55
CA ASP A 166 -8.45 6.07 -9.74
C ASP A 166 -8.97 6.77 -11.01
N THR A 167 -10.30 6.85 -11.18
CA THR A 167 -10.91 7.59 -12.29
C THR A 167 -10.48 9.06 -12.27
N LEU A 168 -10.47 9.71 -11.10
CA LEU A 168 -10.07 11.10 -10.95
C LEU A 168 -8.56 11.31 -11.15
N ALA A 169 -7.71 10.36 -10.81
CA ALA A 169 -6.27 10.41 -11.02
C ALA A 169 -5.87 10.47 -12.52
N ALA A 170 -6.77 10.07 -13.41
CA ALA A 170 -6.55 10.22 -14.85
C ALA A 170 -6.40 11.68 -15.29
N TYR A 171 -7.01 12.65 -14.59
CA TYR A 171 -6.91 14.07 -14.96
C TYR A 171 -5.51 14.64 -14.75
N PRO A 172 -4.88 14.55 -13.56
CA PRO A 172 -3.51 15.02 -13.38
C PRO A 172 -2.50 14.25 -14.25
N LYS A 173 -2.67 12.93 -14.45
CA LYS A 173 -1.83 12.14 -15.37
C LYS A 173 -1.90 12.69 -16.80
N ARG A 174 -3.10 12.92 -17.35
CA ARG A 174 -3.29 13.49 -18.70
C ARG A 174 -2.75 14.93 -18.82
N ALA A 175 -2.91 15.74 -17.78
CA ALA A 175 -2.37 17.10 -17.76
C ALA A 175 -0.84 17.07 -17.80
N ALA A 176 -0.20 16.19 -17.01
CA ALA A 176 1.23 16.00 -17.00
C ALA A 176 1.79 15.62 -18.38
N VAL A 177 1.17 14.64 -19.05
CA VAL A 177 1.59 14.22 -20.41
C VAL A 177 1.54 15.40 -21.40
N ARG A 178 0.51 16.27 -21.31
CA ARG A 178 0.41 17.45 -22.19
C ARG A 178 1.48 18.49 -21.92
N VAL A 179 1.86 18.67 -20.65
CA VAL A 179 2.86 19.67 -20.21
C VAL A 179 4.29 19.12 -20.34
N ALA A 180 4.47 17.81 -20.35
CA ALA A 180 5.77 17.16 -20.36
C ALA A 180 6.79 17.67 -21.39
N PRO A 181 6.43 17.95 -22.67
CA PRO A 181 7.40 18.48 -23.63
C PRO A 181 7.98 19.85 -23.22
N LEU A 182 7.14 20.74 -22.68
CA LEU A 182 7.56 22.06 -22.20
C LEU A 182 8.42 21.93 -20.93
N TRP A 183 8.00 21.06 -20.01
CA TRP A 183 8.72 20.81 -18.78
C TRP A 183 10.11 20.22 -19.06
N ARG A 184 10.23 19.17 -19.89
CA ARG A 184 11.54 18.61 -20.28
C ARG A 184 12.45 19.64 -20.92
N ARG A 185 11.89 20.51 -21.78
CA ARG A 185 12.67 21.61 -22.36
C ARG A 185 13.19 22.59 -21.32
N ALA A 186 12.36 22.91 -20.31
CA ALA A 186 12.74 23.83 -19.22
C ALA A 186 13.86 23.27 -18.35
N ILE A 187 13.81 21.98 -18.01
CA ILE A 187 14.84 21.32 -17.21
C ILE A 187 16.00 20.75 -18.04
N LYS A 188 15.94 20.88 -19.39
CA LYS A 188 16.91 20.34 -20.36
C LYS A 188 17.06 18.82 -20.32
N ALA A 189 15.98 18.10 -19.98
CA ALA A 189 15.97 16.65 -19.94
C ALA A 189 15.66 16.05 -21.32
N ARG A 190 16.34 14.96 -21.63
CA ARG A 190 16.03 14.11 -22.78
C ARG A 190 14.72 13.38 -22.54
N PRO A 191 13.97 13.00 -23.58
CA PRO A 191 12.84 12.07 -23.44
C PRO A 191 13.30 10.77 -22.79
N ALA A 192 12.39 10.10 -22.07
CA ALA A 192 12.62 8.76 -21.59
C ALA A 192 13.07 7.85 -22.75
N PRO A 193 14.01 6.91 -22.54
CA PRO A 193 14.38 5.93 -23.55
C PRO A 193 13.14 5.17 -24.03
N THR A 194 13.01 5.00 -25.35
CA THR A 194 11.90 4.22 -25.95
C THR A 194 12.12 2.69 -25.84
N HIS A 195 13.29 2.28 -25.40
CA HIS A 195 13.57 0.89 -25.10
C HIS A 195 13.17 0.61 -23.64
N HIS A 196 11.94 0.18 -23.47
CA HIS A 196 11.59 -0.65 -22.33
C HIS A 196 12.37 -1.96 -22.57
N GLY A 197 13.23 -2.34 -21.65
CA GLY A 197 13.81 -3.70 -21.69
C GLY A 197 12.66 -4.71 -21.59
N ASP A 198 12.86 -5.93 -22.08
CA ASP A 198 11.85 -7.01 -21.99
C ASP A 198 11.28 -7.19 -20.56
N HIS A 199 12.04 -6.78 -19.54
CA HIS A 199 11.63 -6.76 -18.13
C HIS A 199 10.57 -5.70 -17.82
N ASP A 200 10.70 -4.47 -18.31
CA ASP A 200 9.73 -3.38 -18.03
C ASP A 200 8.39 -3.63 -18.74
N GLU A 201 8.42 -4.19 -19.96
CA GLU A 201 7.18 -4.56 -20.67
C GLU A 201 6.45 -5.72 -19.98
N GLN A 202 7.21 -6.70 -19.45
CA GLN A 202 6.64 -7.79 -18.65
C GLN A 202 6.06 -7.29 -17.34
N GLU A 203 6.77 -6.41 -16.63
CA GLU A 203 6.30 -5.82 -15.38
C GLU A 203 4.99 -5.04 -15.58
N HIS A 204 4.91 -4.17 -16.59
CA HIS A 204 3.67 -3.44 -16.90
C HIS A 204 2.52 -4.33 -17.38
N ALA A 205 2.80 -5.40 -18.12
CA ALA A 205 1.79 -6.35 -18.54
C ALA A 205 1.24 -7.16 -17.34
N LEU A 206 2.09 -7.47 -16.38
CA LEU A 206 1.70 -8.16 -15.14
C LEU A 206 0.91 -7.23 -14.21
N GLU A 207 1.36 -5.97 -14.04
CA GLU A 207 0.70 -4.96 -13.18
C GLU A 207 -0.79 -4.78 -13.53
N ALA A 208 -1.15 -4.84 -14.81
CA ALA A 208 -2.55 -4.72 -15.25
C ALA A 208 -3.43 -5.94 -14.88
N VAL A 209 -2.83 -7.07 -14.49
CA VAL A 209 -3.54 -8.31 -14.12
C VAL A 209 -3.53 -8.51 -12.60
N VAL A 210 -2.59 -7.87 -11.90
CA VAL A 210 -2.37 -7.99 -10.46
C VAL A 210 -3.44 -7.25 -9.65
N ASP A 211 -3.92 -6.09 -10.14
CA ASP A 211 -4.96 -5.29 -9.48
C ASP A 211 -6.35 -5.86 -9.79
N VAL A 212 -6.86 -6.70 -8.90
CA VAL A 212 -8.15 -7.38 -9.08
C VAL A 212 -9.32 -6.48 -8.69
N HIS A 213 -9.13 -5.58 -7.72
CA HIS A 213 -10.18 -4.76 -7.14
C HIS A 213 -9.83 -3.26 -7.15
N ALA A 214 -10.84 -2.44 -7.46
CA ALA A 214 -10.88 -1.04 -7.08
C ALA A 214 -12.14 -0.82 -6.24
N PHE A 215 -11.98 -0.38 -5.01
CA PHE A 215 -13.03 -0.40 -4.00
C PHE A 215 -13.98 0.80 -4.06
N VAL A 216 -15.23 0.56 -3.72
CA VAL A 216 -16.13 1.56 -3.18
C VAL A 216 -16.09 1.41 -1.65
N PRO A 217 -16.10 2.49 -0.84
CA PRO A 217 -16.03 2.38 0.62
C PRO A 217 -16.98 1.33 1.23
N ALA A 218 -18.22 1.29 0.74
CA ALA A 218 -19.23 0.32 1.17
C ALA A 218 -18.89 -1.14 0.85
N ASP A 219 -17.99 -1.42 -0.10
CA ASP A 219 -17.55 -2.79 -0.38
C ASP A 219 -16.67 -3.29 0.76
N LEU A 220 -15.71 -2.47 1.23
CA LEU A 220 -14.83 -2.81 2.36
C LEU A 220 -15.63 -2.96 3.66
N GLU A 221 -16.60 -2.07 3.90
CA GLU A 221 -17.51 -2.18 5.05
C GLU A 221 -18.28 -3.50 5.02
N ARG A 222 -18.85 -3.85 3.87
CA ARG A 222 -19.64 -5.10 3.69
C ARG A 222 -18.81 -6.35 3.94
N HIS A 223 -17.57 -6.45 3.42
CA HIS A 223 -16.72 -7.63 3.64
C HIS A 223 -16.35 -7.79 5.13
N ALA A 224 -16.01 -6.69 5.80
CA ALA A 224 -15.70 -6.72 7.22
C ALA A 224 -16.92 -7.10 8.07
N GLU A 225 -18.09 -6.50 7.82
CA GLU A 225 -19.32 -6.80 8.52
C GLU A 225 -19.82 -8.23 8.28
N ALA A 226 -19.71 -8.74 7.03
CA ALA A 226 -20.10 -10.10 6.68
C ALA A 226 -19.23 -11.15 7.38
N ALA A 227 -17.95 -10.85 7.63
CA ALA A 227 -17.07 -11.70 8.42
C ALA A 227 -17.32 -11.60 9.94
N GLY A 228 -18.21 -10.70 10.40
CA GLY A 228 -18.59 -10.57 11.81
C GLY A 228 -17.82 -9.51 12.58
N PHE A 229 -17.07 -8.63 11.92
CA PHE A 229 -16.39 -7.52 12.58
C PHE A 229 -17.37 -6.44 13.07
N ASP A 230 -17.04 -5.85 14.21
CA ASP A 230 -17.72 -4.70 14.81
C ASP A 230 -16.93 -3.41 14.56
N ALA A 231 -17.58 -2.26 14.83
CA ALA A 231 -16.97 -0.93 14.78
C ALA A 231 -16.22 -0.64 13.48
N VAL A 232 -16.75 -1.14 12.37
CA VAL A 232 -16.17 -0.97 11.03
C VAL A 232 -16.15 0.52 10.67
N GLN A 233 -15.00 1.02 10.26
CA GLN A 233 -14.82 2.39 9.77
C GLN A 233 -13.97 2.38 8.51
N VAL A 234 -14.47 3.07 7.47
CA VAL A 234 -13.71 3.34 6.24
C VAL A 234 -13.48 4.83 6.13
N ARG A 235 -12.23 5.23 5.88
CA ARG A 235 -11.84 6.63 5.60
C ARG A 235 -11.08 6.71 4.29
N GLY A 236 -11.18 7.87 3.66
CA GLY A 236 -10.32 8.22 2.54
C GLY A 236 -9.10 9.00 3.00
N GLU A 237 -8.01 8.88 2.28
CA GLU A 237 -6.80 9.67 2.51
C GLU A 237 -6.17 10.14 1.20
N GLU A 238 -5.48 11.27 1.28
CA GLU A 238 -4.64 11.79 0.21
C GLU A 238 -5.40 12.15 -1.09
N LEU A 239 -6.01 13.30 -1.14
CA LEU A 239 -6.64 13.83 -2.36
C LEU A 239 -5.66 14.71 -3.15
N LEU A 240 -5.27 15.86 -2.59
CA LEU A 240 -4.38 16.81 -3.26
C LEU A 240 -2.95 16.26 -3.35
N ALA A 241 -2.49 15.59 -2.30
CA ALA A 241 -1.19 14.94 -2.29
C ALA A 241 -1.07 13.91 -3.41
N ASN A 242 -2.09 13.07 -3.59
CA ASN A 242 -2.13 12.07 -4.65
C ASN A 242 -2.18 12.69 -6.04
N TRP A 243 -3.02 13.71 -6.27
CA TRP A 243 -3.08 14.39 -7.56
C TRP A 243 -1.76 15.05 -7.93
N PHE A 244 -1.12 15.70 -6.96
CA PHE A 244 0.21 16.29 -7.12
C PHE A 244 1.28 15.20 -7.37
N GLY A 245 1.23 14.11 -6.63
CA GLY A 245 2.12 12.96 -6.79
C GLY A 245 2.01 12.35 -8.19
N TRP A 246 0.80 12.01 -8.62
CA TRP A 246 0.56 11.46 -9.96
C TRP A 246 0.98 12.42 -11.09
N PHE A 247 0.75 13.72 -10.92
CA PHE A 247 1.20 14.72 -11.90
C PHE A 247 2.73 14.71 -12.03
N ASN A 248 3.46 14.78 -10.91
CA ASN A 248 4.93 14.82 -10.91
C ASN A 248 5.55 13.49 -11.37
N ARG A 249 5.08 12.35 -10.87
CA ARG A 249 5.55 11.03 -11.32
C ARG A 249 5.35 10.84 -12.83
N THR A 250 4.20 11.26 -13.36
CA THR A 250 3.94 11.20 -14.81
C THR A 250 4.89 12.09 -15.59
N LEU A 251 5.21 13.31 -15.10
CA LEU A 251 6.23 14.14 -15.73
C LEU A 251 7.59 13.46 -15.74
N GLU A 252 8.03 12.97 -14.60
CA GLU A 252 9.33 12.29 -14.41
C GLU A 252 9.45 11.05 -15.31
N ALA A 253 8.39 10.24 -15.41
CA ALA A 253 8.35 9.07 -16.28
C ALA A 253 8.49 9.41 -17.78
N THR A 254 8.22 10.65 -18.20
CA THR A 254 8.44 11.09 -19.60
C THR A 254 9.88 11.50 -19.92
N ALA A 255 10.74 11.62 -18.93
CA ALA A 255 12.12 12.09 -19.05
C ALA A 255 13.13 10.97 -18.77
N ASN A 256 14.33 11.11 -19.34
CA ASN A 256 15.44 10.28 -18.87
C ASN A 256 15.72 10.59 -17.40
N HIS A 257 15.67 9.58 -16.54
CA HIS A 257 15.81 9.71 -15.09
C HIS A 257 17.11 10.43 -14.67
N GLU A 258 18.21 10.19 -15.37
CA GLU A 258 19.50 10.84 -15.09
C GLU A 258 19.47 12.36 -15.30
N ASP A 259 18.57 12.85 -16.14
CA ASP A 259 18.46 14.27 -16.48
C ASP A 259 17.50 15.04 -15.55
N VAL A 260 16.74 14.33 -14.70
CA VAL A 260 15.80 14.97 -13.76
C VAL A 260 16.59 15.64 -12.62
N PRO A 261 16.52 16.97 -12.47
CA PRO A 261 17.32 17.65 -11.47
C PRO A 261 16.91 17.25 -10.04
N MET A 262 17.89 17.05 -9.15
CA MET A 262 17.65 16.77 -7.73
C MET A 262 16.73 17.85 -7.06
N GLY A 263 16.81 19.10 -7.53
CA GLY A 263 15.92 20.18 -7.08
C GLY A 263 14.45 19.91 -7.39
N TRP A 264 14.14 19.28 -8.53
CA TRP A 264 12.79 18.88 -8.88
C TRP A 264 12.30 17.72 -8.02
N ILE A 265 13.12 16.69 -7.82
CA ILE A 265 12.81 15.54 -6.96
C ILE A 265 12.47 16.01 -5.54
N LYS A 266 13.31 16.90 -4.98
CA LYS A 266 13.05 17.50 -3.66
C LYS A 266 11.76 18.32 -3.64
N TYR A 267 11.47 19.11 -4.68
CA TYR A 267 10.22 19.86 -4.81
C TYR A 267 9.01 18.92 -4.83
N ALA A 268 9.03 17.89 -5.66
CA ALA A 268 7.96 16.91 -5.77
C ALA A 268 7.72 16.20 -4.42
N TYR A 269 8.79 15.77 -3.77
CA TYR A 269 8.73 15.11 -2.48
C TYR A 269 8.18 16.02 -1.37
N HIS A 270 8.77 17.21 -1.16
CA HIS A 270 8.30 18.12 -0.10
C HIS A 270 6.90 18.68 -0.37
N GLY A 271 6.56 18.91 -1.64
CA GLY A 271 5.22 19.30 -2.04
C GLY A 271 4.18 18.24 -1.69
N TYR A 272 4.49 16.97 -1.96
CA TYR A 272 3.64 15.84 -1.59
C TYR A 272 3.40 15.77 -0.07
N ILE A 273 4.47 15.82 0.73
CA ILE A 273 4.37 15.79 2.21
C ILE A 273 3.60 17.02 2.75
N ALA A 274 3.80 18.19 2.16
CA ALA A 274 3.03 19.38 2.57
C ALA A 274 1.54 19.24 2.27
N LEU A 275 1.19 18.70 1.10
CA LEU A 275 -0.19 18.46 0.71
C LEU A 275 -0.86 17.35 1.51
N GLN A 276 -0.13 16.29 1.93
CA GLN A 276 -0.65 15.31 2.88
C GLN A 276 -1.13 15.96 4.18
N LYS A 277 -0.38 16.96 4.70
CA LYS A 277 -0.80 17.69 5.91
C LYS A 277 -2.03 18.55 5.66
N VAL A 278 -2.17 19.12 4.47
CA VAL A 278 -3.37 19.88 4.08
C VAL A 278 -4.56 18.94 3.95
N ASP A 279 -4.39 17.80 3.28
CA ASP A 279 -5.44 16.78 3.15
C ASP A 279 -5.92 16.32 4.53
N ALA A 280 -5.00 15.92 5.39
CA ALA A 280 -5.31 15.43 6.74
C ALA A 280 -6.03 16.47 7.62
N ALA A 281 -5.68 17.75 7.50
CA ALA A 281 -6.25 18.81 8.32
C ALA A 281 -7.58 19.35 7.80
N LEU A 282 -7.75 19.43 6.47
CA LEU A 282 -8.85 20.19 5.86
C LEU A 282 -9.80 19.35 5.00
N LEU A 283 -9.35 18.26 4.39
CA LEU A 283 -10.16 17.51 3.42
C LEU A 283 -10.65 16.17 3.99
N GLU A 284 -9.76 15.37 4.56
CA GLU A 284 -10.10 14.04 5.08
C GLU A 284 -11.18 14.05 6.17
N PRO A 285 -11.27 15.05 7.07
CA PRO A 285 -12.35 15.11 8.06
C PRO A 285 -13.72 15.52 7.48
N HIS A 286 -13.77 16.11 6.29
CA HIS A 286 -14.96 16.79 5.79
C HIS A 286 -15.52 16.21 4.50
N LEU A 287 -14.72 15.49 3.73
CA LEU A 287 -15.13 14.90 2.47
C LEU A 287 -15.46 13.41 2.62
N PRO A 288 -16.42 12.89 1.83
CA PRO A 288 -16.73 11.48 1.85
C PRO A 288 -15.53 10.62 1.38
N PRO A 289 -15.32 9.41 1.96
CA PRO A 289 -14.19 8.55 1.59
C PRO A 289 -14.07 8.26 0.10
N ALA A 290 -15.20 8.15 -0.61
CA ALA A 290 -15.22 7.92 -2.05
C ALA A 290 -14.57 9.05 -2.88
N GLY A 291 -14.31 10.23 -2.32
CA GLY A 291 -13.62 11.34 -3.00
C GLY A 291 -12.11 11.19 -3.05
N PHE A 292 -11.54 10.26 -2.30
CA PHE A 292 -10.09 10.08 -2.18
C PHE A 292 -9.57 8.94 -3.04
N TYR A 293 -8.26 8.97 -3.33
CA TYR A 293 -7.61 7.91 -4.09
C TYR A 293 -7.41 6.66 -3.23
N ASN A 294 -6.90 6.83 -2.01
CA ASN A 294 -6.66 5.75 -1.08
C ASN A 294 -7.79 5.63 -0.06
N LEU A 295 -8.16 4.40 0.25
CA LEU A 295 -9.06 4.04 1.33
C LEU A 295 -8.27 3.38 2.47
N MET A 296 -8.76 3.60 3.67
CA MET A 296 -8.31 2.93 4.89
C MET A 296 -9.51 2.28 5.57
N LEU A 297 -9.29 1.11 6.15
CA LEU A 297 -10.28 0.34 6.89
C LEU A 297 -9.76 0.02 8.28
N THR A 298 -10.59 0.17 9.29
CA THR A 298 -10.40 -0.45 10.61
C THR A 298 -11.67 -1.10 11.08
N ALA A 299 -11.53 -2.18 11.85
CA ALA A 299 -12.63 -2.88 12.46
C ALA A 299 -12.16 -3.59 13.75
N ARG A 300 -13.09 -4.13 14.53
CA ARG A 300 -12.80 -4.88 15.76
C ARG A 300 -13.44 -6.26 15.71
N LYS A 301 -12.70 -7.28 16.17
CA LYS A 301 -13.31 -8.56 16.50
C LYS A 301 -14.15 -8.38 17.77
N PRO A 302 -15.42 -8.85 17.82
CA PRO A 302 -16.21 -8.87 19.03
C PRO A 302 -15.48 -9.50 20.21
N GLY A 303 -15.79 -9.04 21.43
CA GLY A 303 -15.17 -9.56 22.66
C GLY A 303 -15.78 -10.86 23.16
#